data_8edd1a2ed5abeff719d54577b6873602
#
_entry.id   8edd1a2ed5abeff719d54577b6873602
#
_cell.length_a   1.000
_cell.length_b   1.000
_cell.length_c   1.000
_cell.angle_alpha   90.00
_cell.angle_beta   90.00
_cell.angle_gamma   90.00
#
_symmetry.space_group_name_H-M   'P 1'
#
loop_
_entity.id
_entity.type
_entity.pdbx_description
1 polymer ?
#
loop_
_entity_poly.entity_id
_entity_poly.type
_entity_poly.pdbx_seq_one_letter_code
_entity_poly.pdbx_strand_id
1 'polypeptide(L)'
;MTVLKHYLNLKNIYFITFSAYLFFGINTAIPHLGGHGLYLPFNTVGWIFISFVMGLASYQIGKNSKIIISKIMVYSVVGIVFMVIPIFYDNSEYSHLASMRLYGLLLGFVLFVALHQFDFDKVDKTKSLYIVLLAASIQLVIQTVSKLYPEDEFFVALSNFNAMAQSNIYATFLCTSVLISFYLILTDKDLSKSLLKKTLAYSMPLLSTIQLIQLQSRTGYLSLFLGTSFILVVWGFKKNKPYYLWIIALFMGLFAGLVLDRNERMKKDLKYSLETRLTTYSLTFDMIKENPLSGIGYGGFLSSFRHHYAKKKEENSLIETIGNNNMSHPHNEFLFWTVEGGIIPLIGMLIIFFAFIIMIWKAKKNKGWLIAGTTVPILIHTQLELPFYISLVHWFIFIYLLYMIDDQVGDKSEINISFVYPFRIFSLVIPIAMSVYMMTALESGRLITKFELTGYNNPSLLVSMPNPHAWQKKYETLVMKINLALAKQTNNRDKLKEYIDWSEAYVKHSPYLFIYYDLATAYESLGNSKKAWQVYNLAKYLYPGALWRDKIQ
;
A
#
# COMPACT_ATOMS: atom_id res chain seq x y z
N MET A 1 -17.73 15.10 -36.89
CA MET A 1 -17.36 13.66 -36.63
C MET A 1 -15.87 13.41 -36.57
N THR A 2 -15.03 14.03 -37.39
CA THR A 2 -13.58 13.86 -37.45
C THR A 2 -12.85 14.35 -36.17
N VAL A 3 -13.30 15.44 -35.57
CA VAL A 3 -12.74 16.01 -34.33
C VAL A 3 -12.98 15.07 -33.14
N LEU A 4 -14.18 14.50 -32.98
CA LEU A 4 -14.46 13.51 -31.93
C LEU A 4 -13.63 12.22 -32.06
N LYS A 5 -13.37 11.75 -33.31
CA LYS A 5 -12.52 10.57 -33.54
C LYS A 5 -11.06 10.79 -33.10
N HIS A 6 -10.57 12.03 -33.17
CA HIS A 6 -9.21 12.36 -32.74
C HIS A 6 -9.07 12.36 -31.20
N TYR A 7 -10.12 12.76 -30.46
CA TYR A 7 -10.16 12.75 -29.00
C TYR A 7 -10.45 11.37 -28.39
N LEU A 8 -11.06 10.45 -29.12
CA LEU A 8 -11.38 9.09 -28.69
C LEU A 8 -10.28 8.06 -28.98
N ASN A 9 -9.02 8.49 -29.13
CA ASN A 9 -7.89 7.56 -29.13
C ASN A 9 -7.72 6.94 -27.74
N LEU A 10 -7.51 5.63 -27.67
CA LEU A 10 -7.34 4.87 -26.40
C LEU A 10 -6.27 5.48 -25.48
N LYS A 11 -5.19 6.00 -26.05
CA LYS A 11 -4.14 6.70 -25.28
C LYS A 11 -4.69 7.96 -24.61
N ASN A 12 -5.55 8.74 -25.31
CA ASN A 12 -6.16 9.92 -24.72
C ASN A 12 -7.12 9.57 -23.59
N ILE A 13 -7.91 8.49 -23.74
CA ILE A 13 -8.78 8.00 -22.67
C ILE A 13 -7.94 7.59 -21.46
N TYR A 14 -6.82 6.85 -21.69
CA TYR A 14 -5.87 6.53 -20.63
C TYR A 14 -5.37 7.80 -19.91
N PHE A 15 -4.93 8.83 -20.63
CA PHE A 15 -4.42 10.05 -20.02
C PHE A 15 -5.48 10.83 -19.27
N ILE A 16 -6.71 10.86 -19.75
CA ILE A 16 -7.83 11.50 -19.05
C ILE A 16 -8.12 10.75 -17.75
N THR A 17 -8.26 9.44 -17.79
CA THR A 17 -8.54 8.63 -16.60
C THR A 17 -7.38 8.65 -15.60
N PHE A 18 -6.14 8.62 -16.08
CA PHE A 18 -4.94 8.73 -15.24
C PHE A 18 -4.85 10.09 -14.55
N SER A 19 -5.08 11.17 -15.30
CA SER A 19 -5.12 12.52 -14.73
C SER A 19 -6.26 12.67 -13.72
N ALA A 20 -7.45 12.18 -14.05
CA ALA A 20 -8.59 12.21 -13.14
C ALA A 20 -8.32 11.46 -11.84
N TYR A 21 -7.70 10.28 -11.92
CA TYR A 21 -7.30 9.53 -10.74
C TYR A 21 -6.27 10.29 -9.89
N LEU A 22 -5.19 10.79 -10.49
CA LEU A 22 -4.12 11.48 -9.75
C LEU A 22 -4.52 12.85 -9.21
N PHE A 23 -5.47 13.56 -9.85
CA PHE A 23 -5.86 14.91 -9.41
C PHE A 23 -7.05 14.87 -8.46
N PHE A 24 -7.99 13.96 -8.66
CA PHE A 24 -9.23 13.87 -7.90
C PHE A 24 -9.34 12.58 -7.08
N GLY A 25 -9.03 11.43 -7.69
CA GLY A 25 -9.20 10.13 -7.04
C GLY A 25 -8.35 9.95 -5.79
N ILE A 26 -7.09 10.37 -5.83
CA ILE A 26 -6.21 10.32 -4.64
C ILE A 26 -6.61 11.32 -3.56
N ASN A 27 -7.42 12.31 -3.90
CA ASN A 27 -7.95 13.34 -3.01
C ASN A 27 -9.37 13.03 -2.51
N THR A 28 -9.81 11.78 -2.59
CA THR A 28 -11.08 11.34 -2.03
C THR A 28 -11.04 11.46 -0.51
N ALA A 29 -11.59 12.56 0.01
CA ALA A 29 -11.55 12.93 1.43
C ALA A 29 -12.80 12.43 2.19
N ILE A 30 -13.06 11.13 2.11
CA ILE A 30 -14.13 10.49 2.90
C ILE A 30 -13.55 10.09 4.25
N PRO A 31 -14.15 10.51 5.39
CA PRO A 31 -13.68 10.13 6.71
C PRO A 31 -13.56 8.62 6.88
N HIS A 32 -12.45 8.18 7.45
CA HIS A 32 -12.14 6.78 7.73
C HIS A 32 -11.27 6.67 9.00
N LEU A 33 -11.23 5.49 9.59
CA LEU A 33 -10.47 5.21 10.81
C LEU A 33 -9.03 4.73 10.55
N GLY A 34 -8.53 4.94 9.35
CA GLY A 34 -7.22 4.43 8.93
C GLY A 34 -7.25 2.95 8.56
N GLY A 35 -6.07 2.33 8.47
CA GLY A 35 -5.91 0.93 8.09
C GLY A 35 -5.19 0.76 6.74
N HIS A 36 -5.59 -0.26 5.97
CA HIS A 36 -4.98 -0.61 4.68
C HIS A 36 -6.02 -1.13 3.69
N GLY A 37 -5.65 -1.22 2.42
CA GLY A 37 -6.52 -1.73 1.36
C GLY A 37 -7.80 -0.91 1.21
N LEU A 38 -8.96 -1.58 1.24
CA LEU A 38 -10.28 -0.94 1.07
C LEU A 38 -10.72 -0.09 2.27
N TYR A 39 -10.05 -0.21 3.45
CA TYR A 39 -10.29 0.71 4.57
C TYR A 39 -9.97 2.16 4.23
N LEU A 40 -9.22 2.38 3.17
CA LEU A 40 -8.82 3.70 2.68
C LEU A 40 -9.60 4.03 1.40
N PRO A 41 -10.55 4.97 1.44
CA PRO A 41 -11.48 5.29 0.33
C PRO A 41 -10.80 5.59 -1.01
N PHE A 42 -9.66 6.29 -0.99
CA PHE A 42 -8.89 6.61 -2.19
C PHE A 42 -8.33 5.35 -2.91
N ASN A 43 -8.09 4.25 -2.20
CA ASN A 43 -7.71 2.99 -2.83
C ASN A 43 -8.89 2.36 -3.58
N THR A 44 -10.10 2.48 -3.04
CA THR A 44 -11.32 1.99 -3.71
C THR A 44 -11.52 2.69 -5.05
N VAL A 45 -11.36 4.02 -5.08
CA VAL A 45 -11.37 4.81 -6.33
C VAL A 45 -10.22 4.41 -7.25
N GLY A 46 -9.05 4.12 -6.70
CA GLY A 46 -7.90 3.65 -7.46
C GLY A 46 -8.14 2.31 -8.16
N TRP A 47 -8.83 1.36 -7.53
CA TRP A 47 -9.20 0.10 -8.19
C TRP A 47 -10.16 0.29 -9.36
N ILE A 48 -11.08 1.28 -9.28
CA ILE A 48 -11.90 1.66 -10.42
C ILE A 48 -11.01 2.13 -11.58
N PHE A 49 -10.06 3.05 -11.32
CA PHE A 49 -9.10 3.50 -12.33
C PHE A 49 -8.30 2.33 -12.95
N ILE A 50 -7.74 1.43 -12.11
CA ILE A 50 -6.98 0.27 -12.59
C ILE A 50 -7.84 -0.61 -13.51
N SER A 51 -9.12 -0.84 -13.16
CA SER A 51 -10.03 -1.62 -13.98
C SER A 51 -10.28 -1.00 -15.36
N PHE A 52 -10.36 0.34 -15.45
CA PHE A 52 -10.42 1.03 -16.73
C PHE A 52 -9.15 0.83 -17.56
N VAL A 53 -7.96 0.91 -16.95
CA VAL A 53 -6.69 0.64 -17.64
C VAL A 53 -6.66 -0.79 -18.18
N MET A 54 -7.08 -1.77 -17.38
CA MET A 54 -7.17 -3.18 -17.80
C MET A 54 -8.21 -3.38 -18.92
N GLY A 55 -9.36 -2.71 -18.82
CA GLY A 55 -10.40 -2.73 -19.85
C GLY A 55 -9.93 -2.16 -21.18
N LEU A 56 -9.25 -1.01 -21.17
CA LEU A 56 -8.66 -0.40 -22.37
C LEU A 56 -7.59 -1.31 -22.99
N ALA A 57 -6.74 -1.94 -22.19
CA ALA A 57 -5.73 -2.90 -22.66
C ALA A 57 -6.39 -4.14 -23.28
N SER A 58 -7.43 -4.70 -22.65
CA SER A 58 -8.23 -5.81 -23.21
C SER A 58 -8.86 -5.41 -24.54
N TYR A 59 -9.41 -4.21 -24.66
CA TYR A 59 -9.94 -3.72 -25.93
C TYR A 59 -8.84 -3.67 -27.02
N GLN A 60 -7.63 -3.20 -26.67
CA GLN A 60 -6.50 -3.13 -27.60
C GLN A 60 -6.09 -4.52 -28.11
N ILE A 61 -6.03 -5.51 -27.20
CA ILE A 61 -5.77 -6.92 -27.55
C ILE A 61 -6.86 -7.43 -28.50
N GLY A 62 -8.14 -7.22 -28.14
CA GLY A 62 -9.27 -7.67 -28.95
C GLY A 62 -9.37 -7.00 -30.32
N LYS A 63 -8.86 -5.78 -30.45
CA LYS A 63 -8.78 -5.02 -31.71
C LYS A 63 -7.63 -5.49 -32.59
N ASN A 64 -6.45 -5.68 -32.02
CA ASN A 64 -5.23 -5.99 -32.77
C ASN A 64 -5.01 -7.48 -32.97
N SER A 65 -5.79 -8.33 -32.29
CA SER A 65 -5.64 -9.80 -32.29
C SER A 65 -4.25 -10.28 -31.88
N LYS A 66 -3.58 -9.51 -31.00
CA LYS A 66 -2.21 -9.74 -30.55
C LYS A 66 -2.06 -9.38 -29.09
N ILE A 67 -1.22 -10.14 -28.37
CA ILE A 67 -0.69 -9.75 -27.05
C ILE A 67 0.80 -9.47 -27.16
N ILE A 68 1.24 -8.34 -26.61
CA ILE A 68 2.65 -8.00 -26.48
C ILE A 68 3.17 -8.57 -25.17
N ILE A 69 4.23 -9.38 -25.25
CA ILE A 69 4.90 -10.00 -24.11
C ILE A 69 6.37 -9.62 -24.13
N SER A 70 6.94 -9.36 -22.95
CA SER A 70 8.38 -9.16 -22.77
C SER A 70 9.00 -10.36 -22.03
N LYS A 71 10.34 -10.51 -22.13
CA LYS A 71 11.04 -11.58 -21.41
C LYS A 71 10.91 -11.47 -19.89
N ILE A 72 10.86 -10.23 -19.36
CA ILE A 72 10.68 -10.02 -17.93
C ILE A 72 9.34 -10.56 -17.41
N MET A 73 8.28 -10.53 -18.23
CA MET A 73 6.99 -11.11 -17.87
C MET A 73 7.11 -12.61 -17.62
N VAL A 74 7.90 -13.32 -18.43
CA VAL A 74 8.11 -14.77 -18.24
C VAL A 74 8.82 -15.05 -16.92
N TYR A 75 9.91 -14.32 -16.61
CA TYR A 75 10.60 -14.46 -15.33
C TYR A 75 9.70 -14.06 -14.14
N SER A 76 8.88 -13.03 -14.32
CA SER A 76 7.92 -12.60 -13.30
C SER A 76 6.87 -13.69 -13.02
N VAL A 77 6.36 -14.37 -14.06
CA VAL A 77 5.44 -15.52 -13.88
C VAL A 77 6.11 -16.61 -13.04
N VAL A 78 7.36 -16.97 -13.36
CA VAL A 78 8.09 -17.99 -12.59
C VAL A 78 8.22 -17.55 -11.12
N GLY A 79 8.65 -16.31 -10.86
CA GLY A 79 8.76 -15.80 -9.49
C GLY A 79 7.42 -15.77 -8.76
N ILE A 80 6.33 -15.35 -9.43
CA ILE A 80 4.98 -15.33 -8.87
C ILE A 80 4.50 -16.75 -8.52
N VAL A 81 4.76 -17.74 -9.36
CA VAL A 81 4.43 -19.15 -9.05
C VAL A 81 5.09 -19.56 -7.75
N PHE A 82 6.39 -19.29 -7.56
CA PHE A 82 7.08 -19.56 -6.30
C PHE A 82 6.43 -18.83 -5.11
N MET A 83 5.98 -17.58 -5.29
CA MET A 83 5.31 -16.83 -4.22
C MET A 83 3.90 -17.34 -3.91
N VAL A 84 3.25 -18.06 -4.82
CA VAL A 84 1.91 -18.62 -4.62
C VAL A 84 1.93 -20.05 -4.03
N ILE A 85 3.01 -20.82 -4.27
CA ILE A 85 3.14 -22.21 -3.79
C ILE A 85 2.77 -22.39 -2.31
N PRO A 86 3.13 -21.49 -1.37
CA PRO A 86 2.81 -21.70 0.05
C PRO A 86 1.31 -21.77 0.39
N ILE A 87 0.42 -21.39 -0.51
CA ILE A 87 -1.04 -21.58 -0.31
C ILE A 87 -1.39 -23.08 -0.17
N PHE A 88 -0.58 -23.96 -0.75
CA PHE A 88 -0.81 -25.40 -0.79
C PHE A 88 -0.09 -26.16 0.34
N TYR A 89 0.54 -25.47 1.29
CA TYR A 89 1.18 -26.11 2.43
C TYR A 89 0.16 -26.56 3.48
N ASP A 90 0.48 -27.61 4.23
CA ASP A 90 -0.38 -28.16 5.28
C ASP A 90 -0.69 -27.14 6.40
N ASN A 91 0.21 -26.16 6.62
CA ASN A 91 0.04 -25.09 7.61
C ASN A 91 -0.68 -23.85 7.07
N SER A 92 -1.36 -23.94 5.91
CA SER A 92 -2.00 -22.80 5.24
C SER A 92 -3.50 -22.62 5.59
N GLU A 93 -3.94 -23.10 6.74
CA GLU A 93 -5.34 -22.99 7.21
C GLU A 93 -5.89 -21.55 7.12
N TYR A 94 -5.03 -20.55 7.37
CA TYR A 94 -5.40 -19.13 7.36
C TYR A 94 -5.00 -18.39 6.08
N SER A 95 -4.67 -19.09 5.00
CA SER A 95 -4.22 -18.48 3.73
C SER A 95 -5.23 -17.48 3.14
N HIS A 96 -6.52 -17.63 3.43
CA HIS A 96 -7.56 -16.67 3.05
C HIS A 96 -7.31 -15.26 3.62
N LEU A 97 -6.59 -15.12 4.75
CA LEU A 97 -6.21 -13.82 5.33
C LEU A 97 -5.10 -13.13 4.51
N ALA A 98 -4.32 -13.88 3.73
CA ALA A 98 -3.31 -13.36 2.82
C ALA A 98 -3.86 -13.06 1.41
N SER A 99 -5.14 -13.34 1.13
CA SER A 99 -5.74 -13.25 -0.22
C SER A 99 -5.56 -11.87 -0.85
N MET A 100 -5.72 -10.77 -0.11
CA MET A 100 -5.56 -9.41 -0.63
C MET A 100 -4.13 -9.14 -1.11
N ARG A 101 -3.12 -9.69 -0.42
CA ARG A 101 -1.71 -9.61 -0.84
C ARG A 101 -1.47 -10.37 -2.13
N LEU A 102 -2.01 -11.56 -2.23
CA LEU A 102 -1.92 -12.41 -3.42
C LEU A 102 -2.64 -11.78 -4.62
N TYR A 103 -3.84 -11.22 -4.41
CA TYR A 103 -4.54 -10.46 -5.46
C TYR A 103 -3.73 -9.24 -5.89
N GLY A 104 -3.14 -8.50 -4.96
CA GLY A 104 -2.25 -7.38 -5.27
C GLY A 104 -1.07 -7.80 -6.15
N LEU A 105 -0.42 -8.93 -5.84
CA LEU A 105 0.67 -9.49 -6.65
C LEU A 105 0.21 -9.87 -8.07
N LEU A 106 -0.87 -10.65 -8.18
CA LEU A 106 -1.39 -11.12 -9.47
C LEU A 106 -1.91 -9.97 -10.33
N LEU A 107 -2.71 -9.06 -9.76
CA LEU A 107 -3.23 -7.90 -10.47
C LEU A 107 -2.13 -6.92 -10.85
N GLY A 108 -1.03 -6.84 -10.07
CA GLY A 108 0.16 -6.09 -10.42
C GLY A 108 0.82 -6.60 -11.68
N PHE A 109 0.93 -7.91 -11.79
CA PHE A 109 1.43 -8.53 -13.01
C PHE A 109 0.49 -8.30 -14.20
N VAL A 110 -0.82 -8.44 -14.03
CA VAL A 110 -1.81 -8.18 -15.09
C VAL A 110 -1.75 -6.70 -15.52
N LEU A 111 -1.61 -5.75 -14.59
CA LEU A 111 -1.41 -4.33 -14.91
C LEU A 111 -0.11 -4.10 -15.69
N PHE A 112 0.99 -4.76 -15.29
CA PHE A 112 2.26 -4.67 -16.01
C PHE A 112 2.13 -5.14 -17.47
N VAL A 113 1.44 -6.27 -17.70
CA VAL A 113 1.10 -6.75 -19.06
C VAL A 113 0.18 -5.76 -19.78
N ALA A 114 -0.83 -5.22 -19.10
CA ALA A 114 -1.78 -4.26 -19.68
C ALA A 114 -1.09 -2.99 -20.20
N LEU A 115 -0.11 -2.45 -19.46
CA LEU A 115 0.63 -1.26 -19.88
C LEU A 115 1.40 -1.45 -21.18
N HIS A 116 1.86 -2.65 -21.50
CA HIS A 116 2.54 -2.96 -22.75
C HIS A 116 1.62 -2.96 -23.98
N GLN A 117 0.31 -3.08 -23.77
CA GLN A 117 -0.65 -3.12 -24.89
C GLN A 117 -0.94 -1.74 -25.50
N PHE A 118 -0.57 -0.64 -24.79
CA PHE A 118 -0.86 0.73 -25.26
C PHE A 118 0.12 1.29 -26.29
N ASP A 119 1.29 0.66 -26.47
CA ASP A 119 2.34 1.14 -27.36
C ASP A 119 2.68 2.64 -27.13
N PHE A 120 2.91 2.99 -25.86
CA PHE A 120 3.28 4.36 -25.50
C PHE A 120 4.63 4.75 -26.07
N ASP A 121 4.65 5.83 -26.83
CA ASP A 121 5.88 6.40 -27.33
C ASP A 121 6.63 7.20 -26.23
N LYS A 122 7.73 7.84 -26.62
CA LYS A 122 8.53 8.65 -25.67
C LYS A 122 7.75 9.86 -25.15
N VAL A 123 6.91 10.49 -25.99
CA VAL A 123 6.12 11.67 -25.62
C VAL A 123 5.05 11.26 -24.62
N ASP A 124 4.37 10.13 -24.86
CA ASP A 124 3.35 9.55 -23.97
C ASP A 124 3.93 9.29 -22.57
N LYS A 125 5.10 8.64 -22.49
CA LYS A 125 5.77 8.35 -21.20
C LYS A 125 6.20 9.63 -20.49
N THR A 126 6.75 10.59 -21.23
CA THR A 126 7.12 11.91 -20.67
C THR A 126 5.89 12.64 -20.12
N LYS A 127 4.76 12.60 -20.84
CA LYS A 127 3.48 13.17 -20.40
C LYS A 127 2.99 12.54 -19.10
N SER A 128 3.04 11.20 -18.98
CA SER A 128 2.67 10.50 -17.74
C SER A 128 3.50 10.98 -16.54
N LEU A 129 4.80 11.17 -16.71
CA LEU A 129 5.66 11.65 -15.63
C LEU A 129 5.34 13.10 -15.23
N TYR A 130 5.00 13.98 -16.17
CA TYR A 130 4.54 15.34 -15.84
C TYR A 130 3.18 15.34 -15.11
N ILE A 131 2.28 14.41 -15.42
CA ILE A 131 1.03 14.23 -14.67
C ILE A 131 1.33 13.86 -13.21
N VAL A 132 2.33 13.00 -12.96
CA VAL A 132 2.77 12.67 -11.59
C VAL A 132 3.34 13.91 -10.88
N LEU A 133 4.19 14.72 -11.55
CA LEU A 133 4.72 15.96 -10.95
C LEU A 133 3.62 16.97 -10.64
N LEU A 134 2.63 17.10 -11.52
CA LEU A 134 1.49 17.97 -11.29
C LEU A 134 0.65 17.50 -10.09
N ALA A 135 0.42 16.20 -9.97
CA ALA A 135 -0.24 15.61 -8.81
C ALA A 135 0.53 15.89 -7.51
N ALA A 136 1.87 15.76 -7.53
CA ALA A 136 2.71 16.12 -6.38
C ALA A 136 2.60 17.60 -6.03
N SER A 137 2.54 18.49 -7.04
CA SER A 137 2.33 19.92 -6.82
C SER A 137 0.98 20.22 -6.18
N ILE A 138 -0.09 19.52 -6.59
CA ILE A 138 -1.42 19.64 -5.98
C ILE A 138 -1.35 19.22 -4.50
N GLN A 139 -0.63 18.11 -4.18
CA GLN A 139 -0.47 17.69 -2.78
C GLN A 139 0.31 18.71 -1.94
N LEU A 140 1.35 19.31 -2.51
CA LEU A 140 2.09 20.38 -1.84
C LEU A 140 1.18 21.58 -1.51
N VAL A 141 0.30 21.97 -2.45
CA VAL A 141 -0.67 23.04 -2.22
C VAL A 141 -1.67 22.65 -1.13
N ILE A 142 -2.30 21.48 -1.21
CA ILE A 142 -3.28 21.00 -0.22
C ILE A 142 -2.67 21.02 1.19
N GLN A 143 -1.50 20.43 1.36
CA GLN A 143 -0.83 20.35 2.66
C GLN A 143 -0.36 21.72 3.18
N THR A 144 0.02 22.62 2.30
CA THR A 144 0.41 23.99 2.68
C THR A 144 -0.81 24.80 3.11
N VAL A 145 -1.88 24.77 2.31
CA VAL A 145 -3.10 25.51 2.60
C VAL A 145 -3.76 25.03 3.88
N SER A 146 -3.85 23.70 4.10
CA SER A 146 -4.42 23.15 5.35
C SER A 146 -3.66 23.56 6.61
N LYS A 147 -2.35 23.81 6.50
CA LYS A 147 -1.52 24.32 7.62
C LYS A 147 -1.68 25.83 7.84
N LEU A 148 -1.84 26.59 6.77
CA LEU A 148 -1.98 28.06 6.85
C LEU A 148 -3.39 28.46 7.29
N TYR A 149 -4.38 27.64 6.97
CA TYR A 149 -5.80 27.87 7.27
C TYR A 149 -6.39 26.65 8.00
N PRO A 150 -6.01 26.40 9.27
CA PRO A 150 -6.45 25.23 10.03
C PRO A 150 -7.95 25.23 10.36
N GLU A 151 -8.65 26.34 10.24
CA GLU A 151 -10.09 26.48 10.36
C GLU A 151 -10.85 26.15 9.07
N ASP A 152 -10.19 26.00 7.93
CA ASP A 152 -10.82 25.60 6.68
C ASP A 152 -11.06 24.07 6.66
N GLU A 153 -12.30 23.67 6.99
CA GLU A 153 -12.69 22.28 7.08
C GLU A 153 -12.44 21.48 5.79
N PHE A 154 -12.55 22.12 4.62
CA PHE A 154 -12.36 21.46 3.33
C PHE A 154 -10.89 21.04 3.13
N PHE A 155 -9.93 21.98 3.27
CA PHE A 155 -8.52 21.65 3.09
C PHE A 155 -7.99 20.76 4.21
N VAL A 156 -8.47 20.93 5.44
CA VAL A 156 -8.14 20.05 6.57
C VAL A 156 -8.64 18.63 6.31
N ALA A 157 -9.87 18.46 5.84
CA ALA A 157 -10.40 17.14 5.49
C ALA A 157 -9.61 16.51 4.33
N LEU A 158 -9.29 17.29 3.27
CA LEU A 158 -8.45 16.82 2.17
C LEU A 158 -7.08 16.32 2.67
N SER A 159 -6.42 17.05 3.56
CA SER A 159 -5.09 16.67 4.05
C SER A 159 -5.11 15.44 4.97
N ASN A 160 -6.19 15.26 5.75
CA ASN A 160 -6.30 14.21 6.76
C ASN A 160 -6.82 12.87 6.20
N PHE A 161 -7.58 12.89 5.10
CA PHE A 161 -8.26 11.71 4.60
C PHE A 161 -7.86 11.31 3.17
N ASN A 162 -6.96 12.04 2.51
CA ASN A 162 -6.49 11.69 1.18
C ASN A 162 -5.38 10.61 1.19
N ALA A 163 -4.93 10.20 0.00
CA ALA A 163 -3.88 9.19 -0.16
C ALA A 163 -2.52 9.59 0.45
N MET A 164 -2.32 10.87 0.76
CA MET A 164 -1.08 11.44 1.32
C MET A 164 -1.20 11.81 2.80
N ALA A 165 -2.27 11.39 3.47
CA ALA A 165 -2.49 11.68 4.91
C ALA A 165 -1.40 11.06 5.81
N GLN A 166 -0.88 9.89 5.44
CA GLN A 166 0.20 9.24 6.18
C GLN A 166 1.56 9.81 5.77
N SER A 167 2.31 10.34 6.74
CA SER A 167 3.57 11.07 6.49
C SER A 167 4.63 10.27 5.72
N ASN A 168 4.80 8.96 5.97
CA ASN A 168 5.77 8.13 5.23
C ASN A 168 5.35 7.92 3.77
N ILE A 169 4.06 7.73 3.51
CA ILE A 169 3.48 7.61 2.16
C ILE A 169 3.72 8.92 1.40
N TYR A 170 3.34 10.05 2.01
CA TYR A 170 3.52 11.35 1.36
C TYR A 170 5.00 11.67 1.10
N ALA A 171 5.87 11.44 2.07
CA ALA A 171 7.30 11.63 1.91
C ALA A 171 7.87 10.80 0.74
N THR A 172 7.48 9.54 0.62
CA THR A 172 7.93 8.66 -0.48
C THR A 172 7.41 9.14 -1.83
N PHE A 173 6.17 9.62 -1.91
CA PHE A 173 5.60 10.19 -3.12
C PHE A 173 6.37 11.44 -3.57
N LEU A 174 6.70 12.34 -2.63
CA LEU A 174 7.52 13.53 -2.88
C LEU A 174 8.93 13.14 -3.34
N CYS A 175 9.61 12.22 -2.66
CA CYS A 175 10.94 11.76 -3.05
C CYS A 175 10.95 11.15 -4.46
N THR A 176 9.95 10.32 -4.79
CA THR A 176 9.79 9.75 -6.13
C THR A 176 9.61 10.87 -7.17
N SER A 177 8.79 11.88 -6.87
CA SER A 177 8.55 13.03 -7.75
C SER A 177 9.81 13.89 -7.95
N VAL A 178 10.61 14.09 -6.89
CA VAL A 178 11.92 14.78 -6.97
C VAL A 178 12.85 14.04 -7.94
N LEU A 179 12.94 12.70 -7.86
CA LEU A 179 13.80 11.91 -8.75
C LEU A 179 13.25 11.83 -10.18
N ILE A 180 11.92 11.80 -10.35
CA ILE A 180 11.28 11.93 -11.67
C ILE A 180 11.60 13.30 -12.29
N SER A 181 11.60 14.38 -11.52
CA SER A 181 11.95 15.71 -12.03
C SER A 181 13.40 15.76 -12.56
N PHE A 182 14.34 15.13 -11.85
CA PHE A 182 15.73 14.98 -12.32
C PHE A 182 15.79 14.19 -13.63
N TYR A 183 15.10 13.06 -13.71
CA TYR A 183 15.02 12.26 -14.93
C TYR A 183 14.50 13.07 -16.12
N LEU A 184 13.44 13.87 -15.93
CA LEU A 184 12.86 14.72 -16.98
C LEU A 184 13.81 15.83 -17.42
N ILE A 185 14.53 16.48 -16.50
CA ILE A 185 15.55 17.50 -16.83
C ILE A 185 16.62 16.93 -17.76
N LEU A 186 16.98 15.67 -17.58
CA LEU A 186 18.02 15.01 -18.39
C LEU A 186 17.52 14.44 -19.73
N THR A 187 16.23 14.13 -19.84
CA THR A 187 15.72 13.31 -20.96
C THR A 187 14.65 13.98 -21.81
N ASP A 188 13.96 15.02 -21.31
CA ASP A 188 12.95 15.75 -22.09
C ASP A 188 13.64 16.85 -22.94
N LYS A 189 13.66 16.64 -24.26
CA LYS A 189 14.24 17.60 -25.21
C LYS A 189 13.42 18.89 -25.33
N ASP A 190 12.12 18.83 -24.97
CA ASP A 190 11.21 19.98 -25.08
C ASP A 190 11.02 20.71 -23.75
N LEU A 191 11.78 20.35 -22.72
CA LEU A 191 11.76 21.03 -21.42
C LEU A 191 12.00 22.54 -21.57
N SER A 192 12.98 22.94 -22.41
CA SER A 192 13.32 24.35 -22.62
C SER A 192 12.22 25.17 -23.33
N LYS A 193 11.32 24.52 -24.04
CA LYS A 193 10.26 25.16 -24.84
C LYS A 193 8.99 25.48 -24.05
N SER A 194 8.82 24.91 -22.83
CA SER A 194 7.61 25.07 -22.04
C SER A 194 7.92 25.62 -20.65
N LEU A 195 7.37 26.78 -20.32
CA LEU A 195 7.49 27.37 -18.97
C LEU A 195 6.91 26.44 -17.90
N LEU A 196 5.73 25.84 -18.15
CA LEU A 196 5.10 24.91 -17.20
C LEU A 196 6.00 23.71 -16.91
N LYS A 197 6.60 23.08 -17.93
CA LYS A 197 7.51 21.95 -17.74
C LYS A 197 8.75 22.34 -16.93
N LYS A 198 9.35 23.51 -17.22
CA LYS A 198 10.48 24.03 -16.45
C LYS A 198 10.10 24.27 -15.01
N THR A 199 8.99 24.98 -14.79
CA THR A 199 8.52 25.28 -13.43
C THR A 199 8.30 24.00 -12.64
N LEU A 200 7.56 23.02 -13.18
CA LEU A 200 7.34 21.73 -12.50
C LEU A 200 8.66 21.02 -12.19
N ALA A 201 9.57 20.91 -13.17
CA ALA A 201 10.80 20.15 -13.01
C ALA A 201 11.77 20.78 -11.98
N TYR A 202 11.89 22.11 -11.94
CA TYR A 202 12.84 22.79 -11.04
C TYR A 202 12.25 23.19 -9.70
N SER A 203 10.93 23.37 -9.57
CA SER A 203 10.29 23.63 -8.27
C SER A 203 10.15 22.36 -7.42
N MET A 204 10.05 21.17 -8.03
CA MET A 204 9.91 19.92 -7.30
C MET A 204 10.98 19.71 -6.23
N PRO A 205 12.30 19.76 -6.52
CA PRO A 205 13.32 19.55 -5.50
C PRO A 205 13.24 20.60 -4.37
N LEU A 206 12.94 21.86 -4.70
CA LEU A 206 12.81 22.95 -3.72
C LEU A 206 11.62 22.71 -2.77
N LEU A 207 10.42 22.64 -3.33
CA LEU A 207 9.18 22.59 -2.54
C LEU A 207 9.00 21.26 -1.81
N SER A 208 9.36 20.16 -2.49
CA SER A 208 9.23 18.82 -1.87
C SER A 208 10.20 18.65 -0.70
N THR A 209 11.42 19.21 -0.76
CA THR A 209 12.37 19.08 0.36
C THR A 209 12.00 19.96 1.54
N ILE A 210 11.42 21.15 1.32
CA ILE A 210 10.81 21.95 2.40
C ILE A 210 9.74 21.13 3.11
N GLN A 211 8.79 20.57 2.35
CA GLN A 211 7.70 19.78 2.91
C GLN A 211 8.21 18.51 3.60
N LEU A 212 9.24 17.84 3.04
CA LEU A 212 9.83 16.64 3.61
C LEU A 212 10.42 16.87 5.01
N ILE A 213 11.11 18.01 5.21
CA ILE A 213 11.62 18.39 6.54
C ILE A 213 10.44 18.57 7.51
N GLN A 214 9.38 19.26 7.10
CA GLN A 214 8.19 19.47 7.94
C GLN A 214 7.42 18.18 8.28
N LEU A 215 7.50 17.15 7.41
CA LEU A 215 6.89 15.83 7.65
C LEU A 215 7.66 15.01 8.69
N GLN A 216 8.93 15.32 8.94
CA GLN A 216 9.82 14.61 9.86
C GLN A 216 9.86 13.09 9.59
N SER A 217 9.73 12.68 8.30
CA SER A 217 9.69 11.28 7.88
C SER A 217 11.10 10.73 7.68
N ARG A 218 11.52 9.79 8.52
CA ARG A 218 12.81 9.09 8.39
C ARG A 218 12.89 8.27 7.13
N THR A 219 11.81 7.59 6.78
CA THR A 219 11.68 6.85 5.52
C THR A 219 11.91 7.80 4.34
N GLY A 220 11.34 9.02 4.41
CA GLY A 220 11.56 10.05 3.40
C GLY A 220 13.01 10.51 3.32
N TYR A 221 13.65 10.80 4.44
CA TYR A 221 15.07 11.24 4.45
C TYR A 221 15.99 10.18 3.87
N LEU A 222 15.85 8.92 4.29
CA LEU A 222 16.63 7.80 3.76
C LEU A 222 16.36 7.60 2.27
N SER A 223 15.11 7.68 1.85
CA SER A 223 14.69 7.54 0.45
C SER A 223 15.25 8.63 -0.43
N LEU A 224 15.21 9.89 0.02
CA LEU A 224 15.78 11.02 -0.71
C LEU A 224 17.31 10.87 -0.84
N PHE A 225 17.99 10.56 0.26
CA PHE A 225 19.43 10.42 0.29
C PHE A 225 19.90 9.30 -0.64
N LEU A 226 19.36 8.09 -0.49
CA LEU A 226 19.78 6.93 -1.30
C LEU A 226 19.37 7.09 -2.77
N GLY A 227 18.15 7.59 -3.05
CA GLY A 227 17.69 7.82 -4.41
C GLY A 227 18.49 8.89 -5.15
N THR A 228 18.79 10.01 -4.48
CA THR A 228 19.61 11.08 -5.04
C THR A 228 21.05 10.61 -5.26
N SER A 229 21.64 9.94 -4.28
CA SER A 229 23.01 9.38 -4.41
C SER A 229 23.07 8.39 -5.58
N PHE A 230 22.10 7.49 -5.70
CA PHE A 230 22.04 6.50 -6.77
C PHE A 230 21.98 7.19 -8.17
N ILE A 231 21.07 8.14 -8.35
CA ILE A 231 20.93 8.85 -9.65
C ILE A 231 22.18 9.66 -9.98
N LEU A 232 22.81 10.32 -9.02
CA LEU A 232 24.03 11.10 -9.23
C LEU A 232 25.22 10.20 -9.60
N VAL A 233 25.36 9.04 -8.95
CA VAL A 233 26.39 8.03 -9.29
C VAL A 233 26.18 7.50 -10.72
N VAL A 234 24.94 7.15 -11.06
CA VAL A 234 24.58 6.61 -12.40
C VAL A 234 24.82 7.64 -13.51
N TRP A 235 24.47 8.90 -13.27
CA TRP A 235 24.65 9.96 -14.25
C TRP A 235 26.12 10.37 -14.41
N GLY A 236 26.91 10.27 -13.34
CA GLY A 236 28.25 10.84 -13.25
C GLY A 236 28.22 12.37 -13.20
N PHE A 237 29.27 12.99 -12.71
CA PHE A 237 29.40 14.45 -12.65
C PHE A 237 29.76 15.05 -14.03
N LYS A 238 28.87 14.89 -15.02
CA LYS A 238 29.05 15.50 -16.35
C LYS A 238 28.84 17.01 -16.23
N LYS A 239 29.64 17.80 -16.93
CA LYS A 239 29.57 19.29 -16.96
C LYS A 239 28.32 19.81 -17.70
N ASN A 240 27.11 19.47 -17.22
CA ASN A 240 25.84 19.95 -17.77
C ASN A 240 25.17 20.93 -16.81
N LYS A 241 25.02 22.18 -17.17
CA LYS A 241 24.41 23.27 -16.39
C LYS A 241 23.01 22.95 -15.80
N PRO A 242 22.10 22.23 -16.49
CA PRO A 242 20.74 22.01 -15.98
C PRO A 242 20.66 21.26 -14.65
N TYR A 243 21.50 20.26 -14.40
CA TYR A 243 21.42 19.49 -13.17
C TYR A 243 21.99 20.22 -11.94
N TYR A 244 22.92 21.17 -12.14
CA TYR A 244 23.42 22.01 -11.02
C TYR A 244 22.29 22.86 -10.44
N LEU A 245 21.41 23.44 -11.27
CA LEU A 245 20.24 24.19 -10.80
C LEU A 245 19.29 23.31 -9.99
N TRP A 246 19.11 22.05 -10.38
CA TRP A 246 18.30 21.10 -9.62
C TRP A 246 18.93 20.77 -8.25
N ILE A 247 20.24 20.56 -8.19
CA ILE A 247 20.98 20.34 -6.93
C ILE A 247 20.88 21.58 -6.03
N ILE A 248 21.06 22.78 -6.58
CA ILE A 248 20.93 24.03 -5.83
C ILE A 248 19.51 24.14 -5.27
N ALA A 249 18.48 23.89 -6.07
CA ALA A 249 17.08 23.92 -5.63
C ALA A 249 16.80 22.90 -4.50
N LEU A 250 17.38 21.70 -4.60
CA LEU A 250 17.28 20.66 -3.58
C LEU A 250 17.89 21.12 -2.23
N PHE A 251 19.13 21.65 -2.26
CA PHE A 251 19.79 22.13 -1.03
C PHE A 251 19.15 23.41 -0.48
N MET A 252 18.69 24.31 -1.33
CA MET A 252 17.91 25.48 -0.89
C MET A 252 16.63 25.07 -0.18
N GLY A 253 15.93 24.03 -0.70
CA GLY A 253 14.72 23.51 -0.08
C GLY A 253 14.99 22.82 1.25
N LEU A 254 16.08 22.05 1.36
CA LEU A 254 16.51 21.47 2.63
C LEU A 254 16.83 22.57 3.66
N PHE A 255 17.60 23.57 3.27
CA PHE A 255 17.95 24.70 4.15
C PHE A 255 16.70 25.48 4.58
N ALA A 256 15.84 25.85 3.63
CA ALA A 256 14.60 26.57 3.94
C ALA A 256 13.68 25.75 4.84
N GLY A 257 13.57 24.43 4.60
CA GLY A 257 12.82 23.52 5.46
C GLY A 257 13.32 23.52 6.89
N LEU A 258 14.64 23.44 7.10
CA LEU A 258 15.25 23.49 8.45
C LEU A 258 15.01 24.82 9.16
N VAL A 259 15.04 25.94 8.43
CA VAL A 259 14.75 27.28 9.00
C VAL A 259 13.27 27.41 9.36
N LEU A 260 12.38 26.83 8.59
CA LEU A 260 10.93 26.90 8.80
C LEU A 260 10.41 25.85 9.80
N ASP A 261 11.21 24.81 10.10
CA ASP A 261 10.80 23.76 11.04
C ASP A 261 10.92 24.26 12.49
N ARG A 262 9.77 24.42 13.14
CA ARG A 262 9.66 24.85 14.54
C ARG A 262 9.30 23.71 15.50
N ASN A 263 9.31 22.45 15.03
CA ASN A 263 8.80 21.31 15.80
C ASN A 263 9.90 20.60 16.62
N GLU A 264 9.79 20.63 17.94
CA GLU A 264 10.67 19.89 18.86
C GLU A 264 10.33 18.37 18.99
N ARG A 265 9.37 17.85 18.22
CA ARG A 265 8.83 16.48 18.38
C ARG A 265 9.83 15.35 18.13
N MET A 266 10.93 15.59 17.43
CA MET A 266 11.79 14.57 16.84
C MET A 266 12.54 13.64 17.82
N LYS A 267 12.81 14.04 19.06
CA LYS A 267 13.74 13.31 19.93
C LYS A 267 13.10 12.15 20.71
N LYS A 268 11.86 12.27 21.16
CA LYS A 268 11.22 11.30 22.07
C LYS A 268 10.65 10.07 21.34
N ASP A 269 10.08 10.29 20.15
CA ASP A 269 9.49 9.20 19.34
C ASP A 269 10.55 8.38 18.57
N LEU A 270 11.78 8.91 18.47
CA LEU A 270 12.87 8.29 17.71
C LEU A 270 13.29 6.94 18.30
N LYS A 271 13.57 6.93 19.59
CA LYS A 271 14.08 5.76 20.30
C LYS A 271 13.05 4.63 20.29
N TYR A 272 11.83 4.93 20.70
CA TYR A 272 10.74 3.94 20.78
C TYR A 272 10.42 3.28 19.42
N SER A 273 10.30 4.07 18.35
CA SER A 273 10.00 3.54 17.02
C SER A 273 11.12 2.66 16.44
N LEU A 274 12.40 2.99 16.73
CA LEU A 274 13.53 2.18 16.27
C LEU A 274 13.63 0.88 17.05
N GLU A 275 13.52 0.95 18.37
CA GLU A 275 13.59 -0.21 19.27
C GLU A 275 12.46 -1.20 18.97
N THR A 276 11.23 -0.72 18.79
CA THR A 276 10.09 -1.56 18.39
C THR A 276 10.33 -2.27 17.06
N ARG A 277 10.91 -1.59 16.05
CA ARG A 277 11.22 -2.22 14.76
C ARG A 277 12.34 -3.25 14.86
N LEU A 278 13.42 -2.93 15.59
CA LEU A 278 14.52 -3.87 15.81
C LEU A 278 14.05 -5.13 16.54
N THR A 279 13.22 -4.97 17.57
CA THR A 279 12.60 -6.09 18.28
C THR A 279 11.71 -6.90 17.36
N THR A 280 10.85 -6.24 16.54
CA THR A 280 10.00 -6.92 15.57
C THR A 280 10.81 -7.71 14.55
N TYR A 281 11.88 -7.13 14.01
CA TYR A 281 12.76 -7.82 13.06
C TYR A 281 13.47 -9.00 13.68
N SER A 282 14.04 -8.83 14.88
CA SER A 282 14.71 -9.91 15.61
C SER A 282 13.79 -11.11 15.84
N LEU A 283 12.58 -10.84 16.37
CA LEU A 283 11.59 -11.89 16.61
C LEU A 283 11.11 -12.54 15.29
N THR A 284 10.96 -11.77 14.23
CA THR A 284 10.59 -12.31 12.92
C THR A 284 11.70 -13.21 12.36
N PHE A 285 12.97 -12.83 12.52
CA PHE A 285 14.11 -13.68 12.14
C PHE A 285 14.15 -14.98 12.95
N ASP A 286 13.85 -14.95 14.24
CA ASP A 286 13.79 -16.16 15.05
C ASP A 286 12.68 -17.10 14.57
N MET A 287 11.50 -16.57 14.25
CA MET A 287 10.40 -17.35 13.66
C MET A 287 10.78 -17.98 12.30
N ILE A 288 11.55 -17.25 11.45
CA ILE A 288 12.08 -17.78 10.18
C ILE A 288 13.07 -18.91 10.43
N LYS A 289 13.96 -18.77 11.42
CA LYS A 289 14.92 -19.84 11.79
C LYS A 289 14.24 -21.10 12.32
N GLU A 290 13.14 -20.95 13.07
CA GLU A 290 12.33 -22.07 13.57
C GLU A 290 11.61 -22.81 12.42
N ASN A 291 11.19 -22.11 11.36
CA ASN A 291 10.43 -22.65 10.24
C ASN A 291 10.97 -22.20 8.86
N PRO A 292 12.23 -22.54 8.49
CA PRO A 292 12.90 -21.94 7.33
C PRO A 292 12.31 -22.37 5.98
N LEU A 293 11.75 -23.56 5.86
CA LEU A 293 11.28 -24.11 4.58
C LEU A 293 9.84 -23.71 4.27
N SER A 294 8.91 -23.92 5.20
CA SER A 294 7.48 -23.71 5.02
C SER A 294 6.95 -22.41 5.63
N GLY A 295 7.75 -21.73 6.47
CA GLY A 295 7.27 -20.61 7.27
C GLY A 295 6.19 -21.03 8.27
N ILE A 296 5.45 -20.04 8.76
CA ILE A 296 4.35 -20.21 9.72
C ILE A 296 2.97 -20.36 9.05
N GLY A 297 2.93 -20.41 7.72
CA GLY A 297 1.70 -20.40 6.92
C GLY A 297 1.22 -18.99 6.57
N TYR A 298 0.70 -18.83 5.34
CA TYR A 298 0.14 -17.56 4.89
C TYR A 298 -1.06 -17.14 5.74
N GLY A 299 -1.09 -15.84 6.12
CA GLY A 299 -2.10 -15.26 7.01
C GLY A 299 -1.86 -15.54 8.50
N GLY A 300 -0.83 -16.29 8.86
CA GLY A 300 -0.52 -16.70 10.22
C GLY A 300 0.26 -15.66 11.05
N PHE A 301 0.80 -14.61 10.44
CA PHE A 301 1.74 -13.70 11.11
C PHE A 301 1.20 -13.11 12.42
N LEU A 302 0.00 -12.55 12.40
CA LEU A 302 -0.56 -11.86 13.57
C LEU A 302 -0.63 -12.77 14.82
N SER A 303 -1.12 -13.99 14.65
CA SER A 303 -1.25 -14.96 15.75
C SER A 303 0.12 -15.48 16.19
N SER A 304 0.90 -16.01 15.25
CA SER A 304 2.22 -16.60 15.55
C SER A 304 3.18 -15.59 16.17
N PHE A 305 3.22 -14.37 15.61
CA PHE A 305 4.07 -13.30 16.16
C PHE A 305 3.67 -12.93 17.59
N ARG A 306 2.37 -12.83 17.89
CA ARG A 306 1.89 -12.48 19.23
C ARG A 306 2.26 -13.55 20.27
N HIS A 307 2.10 -14.83 19.93
CA HIS A 307 2.48 -15.94 20.80
C HIS A 307 4.01 -16.03 20.97
N HIS A 308 4.78 -15.89 19.88
CA HIS A 308 6.24 -15.91 19.92
C HIS A 308 6.79 -14.75 20.76
N TYR A 309 6.24 -13.55 20.59
CA TYR A 309 6.59 -12.39 21.41
C TYR A 309 6.33 -12.62 22.90
N ALA A 310 5.13 -13.13 23.26
CA ALA A 310 4.79 -13.39 24.65
C ALA A 310 5.74 -14.40 25.30
N LYS A 311 6.05 -15.50 24.61
CA LYS A 311 7.04 -16.50 25.04
C LYS A 311 8.41 -15.89 25.25
N LYS A 312 8.91 -15.14 24.27
CA LYS A 312 10.23 -14.50 24.35
C LYS A 312 10.31 -13.42 25.45
N LYS A 313 9.21 -12.69 25.67
CA LYS A 313 9.12 -11.71 26.77
C LYS A 313 9.13 -12.35 28.14
N GLU A 314 8.54 -13.55 28.29
CA GLU A 314 8.60 -14.35 29.51
C GLU A 314 10.02 -14.88 29.76
N GLU A 315 10.69 -15.40 28.71
CA GLU A 315 12.09 -15.87 28.78
C GLU A 315 13.08 -14.73 29.07
N ASN A 316 12.83 -13.53 28.55
CA ASN A 316 13.70 -12.37 28.68
C ASN A 316 12.90 -11.08 28.87
N SER A 317 12.79 -10.63 30.12
CA SER A 317 12.07 -9.41 30.49
C SER A 317 12.63 -8.11 29.87
N LEU A 318 13.87 -8.12 29.40
CA LEU A 318 14.54 -6.98 28.75
C LEU A 318 14.03 -6.71 27.31
N ILE A 319 13.33 -7.67 26.69
CA ILE A 319 12.71 -7.44 25.39
C ILE A 319 11.77 -6.24 25.49
N GLU A 320 11.90 -5.30 24.53
CA GLU A 320 11.06 -4.09 24.47
C GLU A 320 9.58 -4.43 24.49
N THR A 321 8.81 -3.69 25.27
CA THR A 321 7.36 -3.89 25.31
C THR A 321 6.72 -3.31 24.05
N ILE A 322 6.43 -4.19 23.10
CA ILE A 322 5.60 -3.89 21.93
C ILE A 322 4.16 -3.71 22.43
N GLY A 323 3.73 -2.49 22.68
CA GLY A 323 2.44 -2.15 23.26
C GLY A 323 1.24 -3.02 22.85
N ASN A 324 0.02 -2.52 23.01
CA ASN A 324 -1.22 -3.25 22.66
C ASN A 324 -1.49 -3.29 21.15
N ASN A 325 -0.54 -2.85 20.32
CA ASN A 325 -0.70 -2.81 18.87
C ASN A 325 -0.77 -4.23 18.30
N ASN A 326 -1.78 -4.46 17.50
CA ASN A 326 -1.94 -5.70 16.74
C ASN A 326 -0.95 -5.67 15.56
N MET A 327 0.26 -6.20 15.80
CA MET A 327 1.30 -6.28 14.79
C MET A 327 0.89 -7.31 13.73
N SER A 328 0.30 -6.85 12.64
CA SER A 328 -0.19 -7.72 11.54
C SER A 328 0.87 -8.05 10.49
N HIS A 329 2.04 -7.43 10.56
CA HIS A 329 3.16 -7.63 9.64
C HIS A 329 4.47 -7.09 10.23
N PRO A 330 5.64 -7.53 9.73
CA PRO A 330 6.96 -7.13 10.27
C PRO A 330 7.47 -5.78 9.75
N HIS A 331 6.69 -4.96 9.07
CA HIS A 331 7.10 -3.69 8.42
C HIS A 331 8.24 -3.85 7.38
N ASN A 332 8.31 -4.99 6.72
CA ASN A 332 9.29 -5.30 5.68
C ASN A 332 8.72 -6.39 4.76
N GLU A 333 8.66 -6.14 3.46
CA GLU A 333 8.07 -7.07 2.49
C GLU A 333 8.83 -8.40 2.41
N PHE A 334 10.17 -8.38 2.35
CA PHE A 334 10.95 -9.61 2.27
C PHE A 334 10.76 -10.48 3.51
N LEU A 335 10.81 -9.88 4.70
CA LEU A 335 10.58 -10.60 5.95
C LEU A 335 9.16 -11.16 6.03
N PHE A 336 8.17 -10.38 5.55
CA PHE A 336 6.78 -10.79 5.63
C PHE A 336 6.47 -12.02 4.77
N TRP A 337 6.93 -12.02 3.52
CA TRP A 337 6.76 -13.19 2.65
C TRP A 337 7.56 -14.39 3.15
N THR A 338 8.78 -14.16 3.64
CA THR A 338 9.67 -15.23 4.11
C THR A 338 9.18 -15.87 5.41
N VAL A 339 8.72 -15.07 6.40
CA VAL A 339 8.24 -15.64 7.66
C VAL A 339 6.97 -16.45 7.48
N GLU A 340 6.07 -16.03 6.59
CA GLU A 340 4.83 -16.77 6.34
C GLU A 340 5.01 -17.96 5.39
N GLY A 341 5.81 -17.83 4.32
CA GLY A 341 5.91 -18.85 3.27
C GLY A 341 7.25 -19.60 3.24
N GLY A 342 8.20 -19.28 4.12
CA GLY A 342 9.54 -19.87 4.12
C GLY A 342 10.42 -19.40 2.97
N ILE A 343 11.41 -20.21 2.61
CA ILE A 343 12.39 -19.88 1.57
C ILE A 343 11.80 -19.80 0.15
N ILE A 344 10.71 -20.49 -0.13
CA ILE A 344 10.14 -20.59 -1.49
C ILE A 344 9.68 -19.23 -2.04
N PRO A 345 8.83 -18.43 -1.34
CA PRO A 345 8.48 -17.10 -1.83
C PRO A 345 9.68 -16.14 -1.86
N LEU A 346 10.67 -16.30 -0.98
CA LEU A 346 11.90 -15.52 -1.05
C LEU A 346 12.65 -15.78 -2.36
N ILE A 347 12.77 -17.05 -2.79
CA ILE A 347 13.34 -17.40 -4.10
C ILE A 347 12.54 -16.74 -5.22
N GLY A 348 11.20 -16.77 -5.16
CA GLY A 348 10.33 -16.09 -6.13
C GLY A 348 10.61 -14.59 -6.23
N MET A 349 10.72 -13.89 -5.09
CA MET A 349 11.07 -12.47 -5.05
C MET A 349 12.47 -12.19 -5.62
N LEU A 350 13.44 -13.03 -5.31
CA LEU A 350 14.81 -12.91 -5.83
C LEU A 350 14.86 -13.14 -7.35
N ILE A 351 14.10 -14.10 -7.88
CA ILE A 351 13.98 -14.30 -9.33
C ILE A 351 13.48 -13.01 -10.02
N ILE A 352 12.41 -12.40 -9.51
CA ILE A 352 11.86 -11.15 -10.05
C ILE A 352 12.89 -10.03 -9.91
N PHE A 353 13.52 -9.89 -8.75
CA PHE A 353 14.52 -8.86 -8.49
C PHE A 353 15.72 -8.95 -9.44
N PHE A 354 16.33 -10.14 -9.58
CA PHE A 354 17.48 -10.33 -10.47
C PHE A 354 17.09 -10.19 -11.94
N ALA A 355 15.88 -10.61 -12.33
CA ALA A 355 15.38 -10.38 -13.67
C ALA A 355 15.30 -8.87 -13.99
N PHE A 356 14.84 -8.04 -13.03
CA PHE A 356 14.86 -6.59 -13.16
C PHE A 356 16.26 -6.00 -13.23
N ILE A 357 17.20 -6.47 -12.41
CA ILE A 357 18.60 -6.02 -12.49
C ILE A 357 19.20 -6.33 -13.87
N ILE A 358 19.01 -7.55 -14.37
CA ILE A 358 19.48 -7.94 -15.72
C ILE A 358 18.84 -7.07 -16.80
N MET A 359 17.55 -6.76 -16.67
CA MET A 359 16.83 -5.88 -17.59
C MET A 359 17.43 -4.47 -17.57
N ILE A 360 17.68 -3.88 -16.40
CA ILE A 360 18.30 -2.56 -16.27
C ILE A 360 19.67 -2.53 -16.93
N TRP A 361 20.49 -3.57 -16.76
CA TRP A 361 21.80 -3.69 -17.40
C TRP A 361 21.72 -3.73 -18.94
N LYS A 362 20.69 -4.36 -19.49
CA LYS A 362 20.44 -4.42 -20.94
C LYS A 362 19.88 -3.12 -21.52
N ALA A 363 19.31 -2.26 -20.70
CA ALA A 363 18.73 -1.00 -21.15
C ALA A 363 19.79 -0.04 -21.71
N LYS A 364 19.51 0.55 -22.88
CA LYS A 364 20.46 1.39 -23.61
C LYS A 364 20.92 2.63 -22.82
N LYS A 365 22.25 2.82 -22.71
CA LYS A 365 22.93 4.07 -22.30
C LYS A 365 22.43 4.67 -20.96
N ASN A 366 22.60 4.00 -19.86
CA ASN A 366 22.27 4.52 -18.50
C ASN A 366 20.81 4.95 -18.30
N LYS A 367 19.96 4.90 -19.32
CA LYS A 367 18.55 5.34 -19.21
C LYS A 367 17.74 4.42 -18.30
N GLY A 368 17.95 3.11 -18.40
CA GLY A 368 17.31 2.16 -17.50
C GLY A 368 17.68 2.41 -16.05
N TRP A 369 18.94 2.67 -15.78
CA TRP A 369 19.44 3.01 -14.43
C TRP A 369 18.87 4.33 -13.91
N LEU A 370 18.69 5.34 -14.77
CA LEU A 370 18.07 6.61 -14.35
C LEU A 370 16.61 6.44 -13.97
N ILE A 371 15.85 5.61 -14.73
CA ILE A 371 14.46 5.29 -14.35
C ILE A 371 14.46 4.42 -13.10
N ALA A 372 15.34 3.43 -12.99
CA ALA A 372 15.48 2.60 -11.79
C ALA A 372 15.75 3.47 -10.54
N GLY A 373 16.56 4.52 -10.67
CA GLY A 373 16.76 5.48 -9.59
C GLY A 373 15.47 6.11 -9.10
N THR A 374 14.48 6.36 -9.96
CA THR A 374 13.18 6.91 -9.54
C THR A 374 12.33 5.92 -8.74
N THR A 375 12.61 4.61 -8.80
CA THR A 375 11.92 3.59 -8.00
C THR A 375 12.51 3.43 -6.59
N VAL A 376 13.73 3.90 -6.36
CA VAL A 376 14.46 3.71 -5.09
C VAL A 376 13.66 4.16 -3.86
N PRO A 377 12.97 5.32 -3.84
CA PRO A 377 12.17 5.72 -2.69
C PRO A 377 11.10 4.69 -2.31
N ILE A 378 10.41 4.14 -3.29
CA ILE A 378 9.36 3.13 -3.07
C ILE A 378 9.99 1.82 -2.60
N LEU A 379 11.11 1.38 -3.19
CA LEU A 379 11.83 0.17 -2.77
C LEU A 379 12.36 0.27 -1.33
N ILE A 380 12.90 1.42 -0.93
CA ILE A 380 13.32 1.66 0.46
C ILE A 380 12.10 1.60 1.40
N HIS A 381 10.98 2.19 0.98
CA HIS A 381 9.78 2.19 1.80
C HIS A 381 9.24 0.76 2.00
N THR A 382 9.32 -0.14 1.01
CA THR A 382 8.91 -1.55 1.19
C THR A 382 9.78 -2.32 2.21
N GLN A 383 10.97 -1.82 2.54
CA GLN A 383 11.84 -2.40 3.57
C GLN A 383 11.58 -1.84 4.98
N LEU A 384 10.80 -0.77 5.10
CA LEU A 384 10.53 -0.07 6.36
C LEU A 384 9.05 -0.06 6.73
N GLU A 385 8.18 -0.38 5.77
CA GLU A 385 6.72 -0.41 5.88
C GLU A 385 6.14 -1.19 4.67
N LEU A 386 4.82 -1.26 4.56
CA LEU A 386 4.13 -1.91 3.43
C LEU A 386 3.35 -0.86 2.59
N PRO A 387 4.04 -0.03 1.78
CA PRO A 387 3.40 1.08 1.05
C PRO A 387 2.33 0.63 0.06
N PHE A 388 2.45 -0.57 -0.52
CA PHE A 388 1.51 -1.09 -1.51
C PHE A 388 0.15 -1.49 -0.91
N TYR A 389 0.09 -1.75 0.40
CA TYR A 389 -1.16 -2.04 1.11
C TYR A 389 -1.90 -0.77 1.53
N ILE A 390 -1.14 0.33 1.70
CA ILE A 390 -1.66 1.61 2.15
C ILE A 390 -2.04 2.48 0.94
N SER A 391 -1.24 2.45 -0.14
CA SER A 391 -1.37 3.39 -1.25
C SER A 391 -1.28 2.71 -2.62
N LEU A 392 -2.44 2.56 -3.25
CA LEU A 392 -2.53 2.06 -4.63
C LEU A 392 -1.82 2.99 -5.63
N VAL A 393 -1.66 4.28 -5.31
CA VAL A 393 -0.86 5.22 -6.12
C VAL A 393 0.60 4.79 -6.20
N HIS A 394 1.21 4.43 -5.06
CA HIS A 394 2.60 3.96 -5.04
C HIS A 394 2.76 2.66 -5.80
N TRP A 395 1.82 1.74 -5.63
CA TRP A 395 1.80 0.47 -6.34
C TRP A 395 1.67 0.68 -7.86
N PHE A 396 0.75 1.56 -8.32
CA PHE A 396 0.60 1.88 -9.74
C PHE A 396 1.85 2.57 -10.31
N ILE A 397 2.37 3.61 -9.65
CA ILE A 397 3.56 4.34 -10.11
C ILE A 397 4.77 3.40 -10.18
N PHE A 398 4.94 2.52 -9.19
CA PHE A 398 6.02 1.54 -9.20
C PHE A 398 5.95 0.63 -10.42
N ILE A 399 4.78 0.01 -10.69
CA ILE A 399 4.57 -0.85 -11.85
C ILE A 399 4.76 -0.08 -13.16
N TYR A 400 4.29 1.18 -13.23
CA TYR A 400 4.48 2.03 -14.40
C TYR A 400 5.96 2.33 -14.68
N LEU A 401 6.74 2.61 -13.65
CA LEU A 401 8.18 2.82 -13.76
C LEU A 401 8.91 1.53 -14.20
N LEU A 402 8.51 0.38 -13.67
CA LEU A 402 9.03 -0.91 -14.13
C LEU A 402 8.70 -1.18 -15.61
N TYR A 403 7.47 -0.87 -16.04
CA TYR A 403 7.07 -0.91 -17.43
C TYR A 403 7.97 -0.01 -18.29
N MET A 404 8.26 1.23 -17.85
CA MET A 404 9.14 2.15 -18.58
C MET A 404 10.57 1.62 -18.73
N ILE A 405 11.10 0.88 -17.74
CA ILE A 405 12.42 0.25 -17.82
C ILE A 405 12.38 -0.87 -18.86
N ASP A 406 11.39 -1.76 -18.79
CA ASP A 406 11.25 -2.92 -19.69
C ASP A 406 11.07 -2.49 -21.15
N ASP A 407 10.27 -1.46 -21.38
CA ASP A 407 10.03 -0.92 -22.72
C ASP A 407 11.31 -0.38 -23.40
N GLN A 408 12.31 0.05 -22.62
CA GLN A 408 13.59 0.50 -23.15
C GLN A 408 14.52 -0.63 -23.62
N VAL A 409 14.34 -1.82 -23.08
CA VAL A 409 15.12 -3.01 -23.49
C VAL A 409 14.71 -3.48 -24.88
N GLY A 410 13.41 -3.37 -25.21
CA GLY A 410 12.87 -3.72 -26.52
C GLY A 410 12.80 -5.22 -26.80
N ASP A 411 13.01 -6.07 -25.79
CA ASP A 411 12.97 -7.54 -25.90
C ASP A 411 11.51 -8.04 -25.82
N LYS A 412 10.69 -7.61 -26.80
CA LYS A 412 9.26 -7.89 -26.89
C LYS A 412 8.95 -8.88 -27.99
N SER A 413 7.94 -9.71 -27.76
CA SER A 413 7.36 -10.63 -28.72
C SER A 413 5.87 -10.38 -28.84
N GLU A 414 5.32 -10.56 -30.04
CA GLU A 414 3.89 -10.51 -30.30
C GLU A 414 3.35 -11.93 -30.41
N ILE A 415 2.32 -12.27 -29.66
CA ILE A 415 1.59 -13.52 -29.77
C ILE A 415 0.25 -13.25 -30.45
N ASN A 416 0.02 -13.87 -31.59
CA ASN A 416 -1.25 -13.79 -32.30
C ASN A 416 -2.33 -14.57 -31.54
N ILE A 417 -3.53 -13.98 -31.43
CA ILE A 417 -4.68 -14.57 -30.76
C ILE A 417 -5.78 -14.79 -31.76
N SER A 418 -6.16 -16.04 -31.96
CA SER A 418 -7.28 -16.40 -32.85
C SER A 418 -8.64 -16.12 -32.21
N PHE A 419 -8.76 -16.27 -30.87
CA PHE A 419 -10.01 -16.11 -30.13
C PHE A 419 -10.03 -14.80 -29.35
N VAL A 420 -10.50 -13.73 -29.97
CA VAL A 420 -10.47 -12.35 -29.42
C VAL A 420 -11.73 -11.97 -28.62
N TYR A 421 -12.82 -12.74 -28.71
CA TYR A 421 -14.09 -12.41 -28.06
C TYR A 421 -13.99 -12.19 -26.55
N PRO A 422 -13.26 -13.02 -25.76
CA PRO A 422 -13.12 -12.78 -24.33
C PRO A 422 -12.54 -11.40 -24.01
N PHE A 423 -11.53 -10.95 -24.76
CA PHE A 423 -10.89 -9.65 -24.56
C PHE A 423 -11.85 -8.49 -24.86
N ARG A 424 -12.71 -8.64 -25.88
CA ARG A 424 -13.75 -7.64 -26.17
C ARG A 424 -14.82 -7.59 -25.08
N ILE A 425 -15.23 -8.74 -24.56
CA ILE A 425 -16.18 -8.81 -23.43
C ILE A 425 -15.54 -8.21 -22.17
N PHE A 426 -14.34 -8.65 -21.81
CA PHE A 426 -13.61 -8.19 -20.63
C PHE A 426 -13.32 -6.67 -20.66
N SER A 427 -13.17 -6.09 -21.86
CA SER A 427 -12.96 -4.64 -22.00
C SER A 427 -14.10 -3.79 -21.45
N LEU A 428 -15.31 -4.33 -21.41
CA LEU A 428 -16.50 -3.66 -20.86
C LEU A 428 -16.86 -4.22 -19.47
N VAL A 429 -16.82 -5.54 -19.32
CA VAL A 429 -17.28 -6.21 -18.08
C VAL A 429 -16.39 -5.86 -16.89
N ILE A 430 -15.06 -5.85 -17.07
CA ILE A 430 -14.14 -5.57 -15.96
C ILE A 430 -14.34 -4.15 -15.39
N PRO A 431 -14.33 -3.06 -16.18
CA PRO A 431 -14.54 -1.73 -15.65
C PRO A 431 -15.92 -1.55 -14.99
N ILE A 432 -16.98 -2.10 -15.59
CA ILE A 432 -18.34 -1.96 -15.06
C ILE A 432 -18.49 -2.74 -13.75
N ALA A 433 -18.14 -4.02 -13.74
CA ALA A 433 -18.27 -4.87 -12.56
C ALA A 433 -17.42 -4.34 -11.39
N MET A 434 -16.16 -3.94 -11.67
CA MET A 434 -15.29 -3.38 -10.66
C MET A 434 -15.80 -2.03 -10.14
N SER A 435 -16.35 -1.17 -11.02
CA SER A 435 -16.92 0.10 -10.59
C SER A 435 -18.11 -0.12 -9.64
N VAL A 436 -19.03 -1.03 -9.99
CA VAL A 436 -20.19 -1.35 -9.14
C VAL A 436 -19.74 -1.93 -7.81
N TYR A 437 -18.82 -2.91 -7.84
CA TYR A 437 -18.29 -3.53 -6.63
C TYR A 437 -17.58 -2.52 -5.72
N MET A 438 -16.73 -1.67 -6.27
CA MET A 438 -15.95 -0.70 -5.50
C MET A 438 -16.81 0.46 -4.98
N MET A 439 -17.80 0.94 -5.75
CA MET A 439 -18.73 1.98 -5.28
C MET A 439 -19.60 1.47 -4.13
N THR A 440 -20.10 0.23 -4.24
CA THR A 440 -20.87 -0.39 -3.14
C THR A 440 -19.99 -0.71 -1.92
N ALA A 441 -18.73 -1.11 -2.13
CA ALA A 441 -17.76 -1.29 -1.05
C ALA A 441 -17.43 0.04 -0.35
N LEU A 442 -17.27 1.13 -1.11
CA LEU A 442 -17.02 2.47 -0.59
C LEU A 442 -18.17 2.95 0.31
N GLU A 443 -19.42 2.81 -0.14
CA GLU A 443 -20.58 3.18 0.64
C GLU A 443 -20.71 2.31 1.91
N SER A 444 -20.46 1.01 1.80
CA SER A 444 -20.43 0.12 2.97
C SER A 444 -19.36 0.53 3.99
N GLY A 445 -18.17 0.90 3.53
CA GLY A 445 -17.10 1.42 4.40
C GLY A 445 -17.47 2.73 5.09
N ARG A 446 -18.15 3.63 4.38
CA ARG A 446 -18.67 4.88 4.96
C ARG A 446 -19.70 4.61 6.08
N LEU A 447 -20.61 3.66 5.85
CA LEU A 447 -21.61 3.26 6.85
C LEU A 447 -20.97 2.62 8.10
N ILE A 448 -19.95 1.76 7.91
CA ILE A 448 -19.16 1.19 9.03
C ILE A 448 -18.49 2.32 9.82
N THR A 449 -17.79 3.23 9.14
CA THR A 449 -17.12 4.35 9.80
C THR A 449 -18.10 5.20 10.59
N LYS A 450 -19.25 5.53 10.00
CA LYS A 450 -20.31 6.28 10.68
C LYS A 450 -20.83 5.52 11.91
N PHE A 451 -21.03 4.20 11.81
CA PHE A 451 -21.48 3.36 12.92
C PHE A 451 -20.46 3.38 14.09
N GLU A 452 -19.17 3.26 13.79
CA GLU A 452 -18.12 3.30 14.82
C GLU A 452 -17.99 4.70 15.46
N LEU A 453 -18.02 5.77 14.66
CA LEU A 453 -17.92 7.15 15.15
C LEU A 453 -19.13 7.58 15.99
N THR A 454 -20.32 6.99 15.77
CA THR A 454 -21.50 7.23 16.59
C THR A 454 -21.58 6.34 17.85
N GLY A 455 -20.49 5.68 18.22
CA GLY A 455 -20.40 4.87 19.44
C GLY A 455 -21.21 3.57 19.38
N TYR A 456 -21.38 2.99 18.17
CA TYR A 456 -22.11 1.73 17.93
C TYR A 456 -23.62 1.81 18.23
N ASN A 457 -24.21 3.02 18.27
CA ASN A 457 -25.59 3.23 18.73
C ASN A 457 -26.67 2.99 17.66
N ASN A 458 -26.27 2.84 16.37
CA ASN A 458 -27.24 2.69 15.28
C ASN A 458 -26.98 1.44 14.42
N PRO A 459 -27.43 0.25 14.84
CA PRO A 459 -27.22 -1.00 14.09
C PRO A 459 -27.85 -1.01 12.70
N SER A 460 -28.87 -0.17 12.43
CA SER A 460 -29.51 -0.10 11.12
C SER A 460 -28.53 0.30 10.01
N LEU A 461 -27.44 1.02 10.34
CA LEU A 461 -26.37 1.36 9.40
C LEU A 461 -25.67 0.11 8.85
N LEU A 462 -25.50 -0.93 9.66
CA LEU A 462 -24.90 -2.20 9.22
C LEU A 462 -25.88 -2.99 8.34
N VAL A 463 -27.17 -2.97 8.67
CA VAL A 463 -28.21 -3.67 7.88
C VAL A 463 -28.38 -3.03 6.50
N SER A 464 -28.18 -1.72 6.39
CA SER A 464 -28.31 -0.97 5.13
C SER A 464 -27.09 -1.01 4.21
N MET A 465 -26.04 -1.77 4.58
CA MET A 465 -24.83 -1.87 3.77
C MET A 465 -25.11 -2.53 2.41
N PRO A 466 -24.76 -1.88 1.28
CA PRO A 466 -24.99 -2.45 -0.05
C PRO A 466 -24.00 -3.58 -0.40
N ASN A 467 -22.84 -3.65 0.24
CA ASN A 467 -21.83 -4.68 -0.02
C ASN A 467 -21.11 -5.12 1.27
N PRO A 468 -21.77 -5.86 2.17
CA PRO A 468 -21.13 -6.40 3.37
C PRO A 468 -20.01 -7.40 3.04
N HIS A 469 -20.08 -8.07 1.88
CA HIS A 469 -19.05 -9.04 1.47
C HIS A 469 -17.67 -8.40 1.30
N ALA A 470 -17.57 -7.18 0.76
CA ALA A 470 -16.31 -6.46 0.68
C ALA A 470 -15.68 -6.17 2.06
N TRP A 471 -16.49 -6.24 3.12
CA TRP A 471 -16.12 -5.94 4.51
C TRP A 471 -16.35 -7.13 5.46
N GLN A 472 -16.45 -8.33 4.92
CA GLN A 472 -16.92 -9.53 5.63
C GLN A 472 -16.35 -9.67 7.05
N LYS A 473 -15.02 -9.66 7.20
CA LYS A 473 -14.36 -9.80 8.50
C LYS A 473 -14.75 -8.69 9.49
N LYS A 474 -14.79 -7.45 9.03
CA LYS A 474 -15.15 -6.29 9.87
C LYS A 474 -16.63 -6.31 10.22
N TYR A 475 -17.47 -6.57 9.22
CA TYR A 475 -18.93 -6.69 9.38
C TYR A 475 -19.29 -7.77 10.40
N GLU A 476 -18.75 -8.97 10.26
CA GLU A 476 -18.94 -10.09 11.18
C GLU A 476 -18.54 -9.73 12.61
N THR A 477 -17.35 -9.14 12.80
CA THR A 477 -16.88 -8.69 14.11
C THR A 477 -17.84 -7.69 14.76
N LEU A 478 -18.38 -6.73 13.98
CA LEU A 478 -19.31 -5.73 14.48
C LEU A 478 -20.67 -6.33 14.84
N VAL A 479 -21.18 -7.25 14.01
CA VAL A 479 -22.44 -7.97 14.26
C VAL A 479 -22.32 -8.81 15.53
N MET A 480 -21.23 -9.56 15.70
CA MET A 480 -21.00 -10.38 16.89
C MET A 480 -20.86 -9.53 18.16
N LYS A 481 -20.25 -8.36 18.06
CA LYS A 481 -20.19 -7.40 19.18
C LYS A 481 -21.58 -6.90 19.59
N ILE A 482 -22.44 -6.59 18.63
CA ILE A 482 -23.84 -6.21 18.91
C ILE A 482 -24.61 -7.38 19.52
N ASN A 483 -24.46 -8.59 18.96
CA ASN A 483 -25.12 -9.79 19.47
C ASN A 483 -24.72 -10.07 20.92
N LEU A 484 -23.44 -9.91 21.28
CA LEU A 484 -22.97 -10.04 22.66
C LEU A 484 -23.66 -9.02 23.59
N ALA A 485 -23.70 -7.74 23.16
CA ALA A 485 -24.32 -6.69 23.96
C ALA A 485 -25.80 -6.98 24.22
N LEU A 486 -26.55 -7.36 23.19
CA LEU A 486 -27.96 -7.75 23.29
C LEU A 486 -28.15 -9.02 24.15
N ALA A 487 -27.31 -10.04 23.96
CA ALA A 487 -27.37 -11.29 24.72
C ALA A 487 -27.14 -11.06 26.21
N LYS A 488 -26.23 -10.16 26.57
CA LYS A 488 -26.00 -9.76 27.98
C LYS A 488 -27.21 -9.00 28.55
N GLN A 489 -27.76 -8.06 27.76
CA GLN A 489 -28.92 -7.27 28.22
C GLN A 489 -30.17 -8.12 28.39
N THR A 490 -30.39 -9.13 27.56
CA THR A 490 -31.57 -10.02 27.58
C THR A 490 -31.35 -11.33 28.33
N ASN A 491 -30.17 -11.56 28.91
CA ASN A 491 -29.75 -12.82 29.53
C ASN A 491 -29.93 -14.04 28.59
N ASN A 492 -29.75 -13.86 27.28
CA ASN A 492 -29.94 -14.92 26.29
C ASN A 492 -28.74 -15.86 26.26
N ARG A 493 -28.85 -17.01 26.93
CA ARG A 493 -27.76 -17.99 27.08
C ARG A 493 -27.31 -18.60 25.75
N ASP A 494 -28.20 -18.79 24.78
CA ASP A 494 -27.84 -19.41 23.50
C ASP A 494 -27.02 -18.43 22.62
N LYS A 495 -27.39 -17.17 22.57
CA LYS A 495 -26.60 -16.13 21.92
C LYS A 495 -25.25 -15.88 22.60
N LEU A 496 -25.15 -16.02 23.91
CA LEU A 496 -23.87 -15.98 24.62
C LEU A 496 -22.97 -17.15 24.21
N LYS A 497 -23.51 -18.36 24.06
CA LYS A 497 -22.74 -19.53 23.56
C LYS A 497 -22.31 -19.32 22.13
N GLU A 498 -23.21 -18.86 21.25
CA GLU A 498 -22.87 -18.53 19.86
C GLU A 498 -21.69 -17.56 19.77
N TYR A 499 -21.69 -16.49 20.59
CA TYR A 499 -20.55 -15.57 20.67
C TYR A 499 -19.27 -16.24 21.16
N ILE A 500 -19.35 -17.11 22.17
CA ILE A 500 -18.19 -17.83 22.71
C ILE A 500 -17.59 -18.73 21.63
N ASP A 501 -18.40 -19.55 20.96
CA ASP A 501 -17.93 -20.48 19.92
C ASP A 501 -17.24 -19.72 18.77
N TRP A 502 -17.86 -18.62 18.31
CA TRP A 502 -17.29 -17.74 17.31
C TRP A 502 -15.96 -17.12 17.77
N SER A 503 -15.93 -16.54 18.97
CA SER A 503 -14.75 -15.82 19.46
C SER A 503 -13.59 -16.75 19.79
N GLU A 504 -13.82 -17.97 20.29
CA GLU A 504 -12.79 -19.00 20.46
C GLU A 504 -12.14 -19.42 19.13
N ALA A 505 -12.93 -19.53 18.07
CA ALA A 505 -12.41 -19.78 16.73
C ALA A 505 -11.65 -18.57 16.19
N TYR A 506 -12.20 -17.37 16.38
CA TYR A 506 -11.64 -16.11 15.86
C TYR A 506 -10.26 -15.78 16.45
N VAL A 507 -10.07 -15.93 17.77
CA VAL A 507 -8.79 -15.59 18.42
C VAL A 507 -7.62 -16.50 18.04
N LYS A 508 -7.88 -17.67 17.48
CA LYS A 508 -6.83 -18.58 16.98
C LYS A 508 -5.97 -17.91 15.88
N HIS A 509 -6.62 -17.20 14.96
CA HIS A 509 -5.94 -16.53 13.85
C HIS A 509 -5.82 -15.00 14.05
N SER A 510 -6.70 -14.40 14.85
CA SER A 510 -6.74 -12.95 15.08
C SER A 510 -6.90 -12.67 16.58
N PRO A 511 -5.84 -12.85 17.37
CA PRO A 511 -5.86 -12.75 18.83
C PRO A 511 -5.94 -11.29 19.30
N TYR A 512 -7.01 -10.56 18.91
CA TYR A 512 -7.19 -9.17 19.30
C TYR A 512 -7.57 -9.06 20.78
N LEU A 513 -6.92 -8.15 21.50
CA LEU A 513 -7.14 -7.95 22.93
C LEU A 513 -8.60 -7.71 23.29
N PHE A 514 -9.33 -6.90 22.51
CA PHE A 514 -10.73 -6.61 22.78
C PHE A 514 -11.64 -7.84 22.63
N ILE A 515 -11.31 -8.81 21.75
CA ILE A 515 -12.07 -10.07 21.62
C ILE A 515 -11.87 -10.94 22.86
N TYR A 516 -10.66 -10.99 23.42
CA TYR A 516 -10.43 -11.71 24.67
C TYR A 516 -11.21 -11.10 25.85
N TYR A 517 -11.32 -9.78 25.94
CA TYR A 517 -12.15 -9.12 26.94
C TYR A 517 -13.63 -9.49 26.78
N ASP A 518 -14.11 -9.41 25.55
CA ASP A 518 -15.51 -9.73 25.25
C ASP A 518 -15.80 -11.23 25.51
N LEU A 519 -14.87 -12.13 25.17
CA LEU A 519 -14.97 -13.57 25.43
C LEU A 519 -14.98 -13.87 26.94
N ALA A 520 -14.09 -13.26 27.72
CA ALA A 520 -14.07 -13.42 29.17
C ALA A 520 -15.41 -12.97 29.81
N THR A 521 -15.92 -11.79 29.36
CA THR A 521 -17.23 -11.30 29.89
C THR A 521 -18.42 -12.15 29.44
N ALA A 522 -18.35 -12.80 28.27
CA ALA A 522 -19.37 -13.74 27.81
C ALA A 522 -19.40 -15.00 28.71
N TYR A 523 -18.24 -15.55 29.08
CA TYR A 523 -18.13 -16.66 30.03
C TYR A 523 -18.64 -16.29 31.42
N GLU A 524 -18.32 -15.08 31.91
CA GLU A 524 -18.86 -14.59 33.20
C GLU A 524 -20.38 -14.50 33.18
N SER A 525 -20.95 -13.96 32.09
CA SER A 525 -22.40 -13.84 31.92
C SER A 525 -23.11 -15.21 31.89
N LEU A 526 -22.40 -16.29 31.52
CA LEU A 526 -22.91 -17.67 31.64
C LEU A 526 -22.69 -18.30 33.00
N GLY A 527 -22.00 -17.63 33.94
CA GLY A 527 -21.65 -18.16 35.26
C GLY A 527 -20.42 -19.07 35.26
N ASN A 528 -19.60 -19.05 34.16
CA ASN A 528 -18.40 -19.86 34.04
C ASN A 528 -17.13 -19.03 34.36
N SER A 529 -17.00 -18.62 35.63
CA SER A 529 -15.88 -17.80 36.12
C SER A 529 -14.52 -18.47 35.92
N LYS A 530 -14.45 -19.81 35.97
CA LYS A 530 -13.19 -20.55 35.71
C LYS A 530 -12.68 -20.34 34.29
N LYS A 531 -13.54 -20.46 33.29
CA LYS A 531 -13.18 -20.21 31.88
C LYS A 531 -12.89 -18.74 31.65
N ALA A 532 -13.67 -17.83 32.20
CA ALA A 532 -13.42 -16.38 32.12
C ALA A 532 -12.00 -16.03 32.60
N TRP A 533 -11.61 -16.57 33.76
CA TRP A 533 -10.28 -16.36 34.34
C TRP A 533 -9.15 -16.95 33.48
N GLN A 534 -9.36 -18.13 32.88
CA GLN A 534 -8.39 -18.73 31.95
C GLN A 534 -8.15 -17.83 30.71
N VAL A 535 -9.24 -17.33 30.11
CA VAL A 535 -9.19 -16.41 28.96
C VAL A 535 -8.47 -15.11 29.32
N TYR A 536 -8.78 -14.56 30.51
CA TYR A 536 -8.14 -13.36 31.03
C TYR A 536 -6.62 -13.55 31.18
N ASN A 537 -6.18 -14.65 31.80
CA ASN A 537 -4.76 -14.92 31.99
C ASN A 537 -4.01 -15.13 30.67
N LEU A 538 -4.65 -15.81 29.70
CA LEU A 538 -4.09 -15.96 28.37
C LEU A 538 -3.92 -14.59 27.70
N ALA A 539 -4.91 -13.74 27.79
CA ALA A 539 -4.85 -12.40 27.23
C ALA A 539 -3.76 -11.54 27.92
N LYS A 540 -3.62 -11.65 29.25
CA LYS A 540 -2.56 -10.97 30.01
C LYS A 540 -1.17 -11.47 29.62
N TYR A 541 -1.01 -12.76 29.37
CA TYR A 541 0.22 -13.35 28.85
C TYR A 541 0.56 -12.81 27.48
N LEU A 542 -0.41 -12.79 26.56
CA LEU A 542 -0.21 -12.31 25.18
C LEU A 542 0.04 -10.79 25.11
N TYR A 543 -0.51 -10.01 26.04
CA TYR A 543 -0.46 -8.55 26.06
C TYR A 543 0.08 -8.01 27.41
N PRO A 544 1.35 -8.27 27.75
CA PRO A 544 1.91 -7.92 29.07
C PRO A 544 1.97 -6.40 29.33
N GLY A 545 1.87 -5.56 28.28
CA GLY A 545 1.83 -4.09 28.41
C GLY A 545 0.42 -3.49 28.45
N ALA A 546 -0.63 -4.31 28.44
CA ALA A 546 -2.00 -3.80 28.50
C ALA A 546 -2.35 -3.28 29.91
N LEU A 547 -3.03 -2.14 29.95
CA LEU A 547 -3.65 -1.66 31.20
C LEU A 547 -4.86 -2.54 31.49
N TRP A 548 -4.67 -3.50 32.38
CA TRP A 548 -5.74 -4.37 32.83
C TRP A 548 -6.57 -3.62 33.88
N ARG A 549 -7.87 -3.46 33.64
CA ARG A 549 -8.78 -3.01 34.69
C ARG A 549 -8.93 -4.19 35.66
N ASP A 550 -8.44 -4.02 36.87
CA ASP A 550 -8.55 -5.00 37.98
C ASP A 550 -10.01 -5.20 38.43
N LYS A 551 -10.90 -5.56 37.50
CA LYS A 551 -12.34 -5.73 37.74
C LYS A 551 -12.81 -7.17 37.54
N ILE A 552 -11.91 -8.14 37.56
CA ILE A 552 -12.29 -9.56 37.64
C ILE A 552 -11.72 -10.09 38.97
N GLN A 553 -12.38 -9.75 40.06
CA GLN A 553 -12.27 -10.45 41.36
C GLN A 553 -13.50 -11.30 41.59
#